data_8ac8040c32620407834cc492c6d2f67b
#
_entry.id   8ac8040c32620407834cc492c6d2f67b
#
_cell.length_a   1.000
_cell.length_b   1.000
_cell.length_c   1.000
_cell.angle_alpha   90.00
_cell.angle_beta   90.00
_cell.angle_gamma   90.00
#
_symmetry.space_group_name_H-M   'P 1'
#
loop_
_entity.id
_entity.type
_entity.pdbx_description
1 polymer ?
#
loop_
_entity_poly.entity_id
_entity_poly.type
_entity_poly.pdbx_seq_one_letter_code
_entity_poly.pdbx_strand_id
1 'polypeptide(L)'
;MHMHPPGPAQAPYDPRYDPLVAPHPGRGTDYAPTYWVASAGAPPADDGPVQGDTDADVVIVGSGFTGLATALFLAREHGIRATVLEANRSVWGCTSRNGGQGQNASGRLYRSQWIARWGKDVALKLDAEIREGFETFKSLVEEIPCDPQHGGHLYIAHREKKMDFLRHETEVMRSVFGYDARMLSREEVAEQYVNDADSCGAMHEKEGIGVHPLKLAYGYLRKARELGVKVHPASPVTGFATQNGVHHLQTPGGTVRARAVGFATGGYTSNGLHKSLDNKIMPILSNSLVTRPLTAEELKATNFLTKQVITDTRTLRFYYRRLPDDRVQIGSRSAITGADAPNPKHMAVLVNGLARKFPALKGIPVEHSWWGWVDVSHDMMPRITQPDPKESV
;
A
#
# COMPACT_ATOMS: atom_id res chain seq x y z
N MET A 1 -15.14 18.39 -25.35
CA MET A 1 -14.82 17.78 -24.04
C MET A 1 -14.51 18.91 -23.07
N HIS A 2 -15.50 19.34 -22.26
CA HIS A 2 -15.23 20.36 -21.25
C HIS A 2 -14.45 19.70 -20.12
N MET A 3 -13.16 19.96 -20.07
CA MET A 3 -12.35 19.63 -18.90
C MET A 3 -12.91 20.47 -17.74
N HIS A 4 -13.30 19.82 -16.66
CA HIS A 4 -13.57 20.52 -15.42
C HIS A 4 -12.34 21.30 -15.00
N PRO A 5 -12.49 22.50 -14.44
CA PRO A 5 -11.38 23.13 -13.78
C PRO A 5 -10.77 22.10 -12.80
N PRO A 6 -9.47 22.00 -12.77
CA PRO A 6 -8.83 21.12 -11.80
C PRO A 6 -9.35 21.49 -10.41
N GLY A 7 -9.68 20.48 -9.63
CA GLY A 7 -9.80 20.64 -8.18
C GLY A 7 -8.54 21.30 -7.60
N PRO A 8 -8.41 21.45 -6.29
CA PRO A 8 -7.19 22.00 -5.70
C PRO A 8 -6.00 21.33 -6.37
N ALA A 9 -4.99 22.10 -6.69
CA ALA A 9 -3.82 21.65 -7.44
C ALA A 9 -3.35 20.31 -6.87
N GLN A 10 -3.16 19.32 -7.74
CA GLN A 10 -2.63 18.03 -7.32
C GLN A 10 -1.39 18.27 -6.49
N ALA A 11 -1.36 17.71 -5.26
CA ALA A 11 -0.17 17.82 -4.44
C ALA A 11 1.02 17.24 -5.23
N PRO A 12 2.15 17.95 -5.32
CA PRO A 12 3.31 17.44 -6.02
C PRO A 12 3.77 16.14 -5.36
N TYR A 13 4.26 15.17 -6.15
CA TYR A 13 5.08 14.10 -5.59
C TYR A 13 6.28 14.75 -4.87
N ASP A 14 6.89 14.04 -3.94
CA ASP A 14 8.02 14.63 -3.21
C ASP A 14 9.20 14.86 -4.17
N PRO A 15 9.51 16.11 -4.55
CA PRO A 15 10.55 16.41 -5.54
C PRO A 15 11.96 16.16 -5.01
N ARG A 16 12.12 15.90 -3.71
CA ARG A 16 13.40 15.60 -3.07
C ARG A 16 13.81 14.14 -3.22
N TYR A 17 12.91 13.30 -3.71
CA TYR A 17 13.20 11.91 -3.94
C TYR A 17 12.43 11.34 -5.13
N ASP A 18 13.16 10.95 -6.15
CA ASP A 18 12.69 10.15 -7.29
C ASP A 18 13.63 8.94 -7.40
N PRO A 19 13.17 7.71 -7.12
CA PRO A 19 14.03 6.52 -7.13
C PRO A 19 14.65 6.19 -8.50
N LEU A 20 14.15 6.79 -9.58
CA LEU A 20 14.69 6.60 -10.93
C LEU A 20 15.93 7.46 -11.20
N VAL A 21 16.12 8.55 -10.44
CA VAL A 21 17.19 9.53 -10.70
C VAL A 21 17.98 9.91 -9.46
N ALA A 22 17.40 9.78 -8.26
CA ALA A 22 18.08 10.15 -7.02
C ALA A 22 19.03 9.05 -6.57
N PRO A 23 20.28 9.37 -6.19
CA PRO A 23 21.25 8.38 -5.75
C PRO A 23 20.92 7.79 -4.36
N HIS A 24 20.17 8.52 -3.55
CA HIS A 24 19.73 8.11 -2.22
C HIS A 24 18.47 8.88 -1.82
N PRO A 25 17.61 8.33 -0.94
CA PRO A 25 16.48 9.08 -0.39
C PRO A 25 16.99 10.25 0.46
N GLY A 26 16.34 11.38 0.40
CA GLY A 26 16.66 12.53 1.23
C GLY A 26 16.76 12.18 2.73
N ARG A 27 16.90 13.19 3.57
CA ARG A 27 16.97 13.01 5.01
C ARG A 27 15.90 13.84 5.71
N GLY A 28 15.09 13.19 6.55
CA GLY A 28 14.15 13.87 7.43
C GLY A 28 13.09 14.71 6.70
N THR A 29 12.66 14.27 5.50
CA THR A 29 11.64 14.98 4.75
C THR A 29 10.27 14.87 5.42
N ASP A 30 9.47 15.93 5.32
CA ASP A 30 8.11 15.94 5.84
C ASP A 30 7.20 14.96 5.08
N TYR A 31 6.13 14.52 5.75
CA TYR A 31 5.11 13.69 5.10
C TYR A 31 4.48 14.41 3.91
N ALA A 32 4.09 13.64 2.90
CA ALA A 32 3.20 14.16 1.87
C ALA A 32 1.86 14.61 2.51
N PRO A 33 1.20 15.65 1.98
CA PRO A 33 -0.04 16.20 2.54
C PRO A 33 -1.24 15.29 2.22
N THR A 34 -1.19 14.05 2.71
CA THR A 34 -2.25 13.07 2.52
C THR A 34 -3.39 13.29 3.51
N TYR A 35 -4.59 12.83 3.16
CA TYR A 35 -5.69 12.74 4.12
C TYR A 35 -5.30 11.95 5.38
N TRP A 36 -4.48 10.91 5.21
CA TRP A 36 -4.02 10.08 6.31
C TRP A 36 -3.18 10.86 7.31
N VAL A 37 -2.31 11.74 6.84
CA VAL A 37 -1.49 12.59 7.70
C VAL A 37 -2.34 13.64 8.40
N ALA A 38 -3.31 14.23 7.70
CA ALA A 38 -4.22 15.21 8.27
C ALA A 38 -5.13 14.65 9.38
N SER A 39 -5.42 13.33 9.34
CA SER A 39 -6.42 12.69 10.22
C SER A 39 -5.85 11.66 11.20
N ALA A 40 -4.56 11.29 11.11
CA ALA A 40 -3.96 10.29 11.99
C ALA A 40 -3.67 10.77 13.42
N GLY A 41 -3.57 12.08 13.63
CA GLY A 41 -3.04 12.66 14.86
C GLY A 41 -1.51 12.66 14.91
N ALA A 42 -0.95 12.94 16.08
CA ALA A 42 0.49 13.04 16.26
C ALA A 42 1.17 11.65 16.05
N PRO A 43 2.35 11.62 15.38
CA PRO A 43 3.13 10.40 15.26
C PRO A 43 3.59 9.90 16.63
N PRO A 44 3.70 8.58 16.83
CA PRO A 44 4.33 8.02 18.02
C PRO A 44 5.77 8.47 18.17
N ALA A 45 6.27 8.44 19.40
CA ALA A 45 7.69 8.66 19.66
C ALA A 45 8.55 7.60 18.95
N ASP A 46 9.73 7.99 18.50
CA ASP A 46 10.79 7.15 17.97
C ASP A 46 12.12 7.41 18.72
N ASP A 47 13.21 6.82 18.26
CA ASP A 47 14.49 6.92 18.96
C ASP A 47 15.38 8.06 18.44
N GLY A 48 14.86 8.89 17.54
CA GLY A 48 15.62 9.94 16.87
C GLY A 48 16.67 9.40 15.89
N PRO A 49 17.40 10.27 15.19
CA PRO A 49 18.47 9.85 14.28
C PRO A 49 19.55 9.05 14.98
N VAL A 50 20.21 8.16 14.24
CA VAL A 50 21.42 7.48 14.73
C VAL A 50 22.44 8.51 15.21
N GLN A 51 23.04 8.27 16.37
CA GLN A 51 24.07 9.10 16.97
C GLN A 51 25.27 8.25 17.36
N GLY A 52 26.39 8.39 16.62
CA GLY A 52 27.60 7.59 16.78
C GLY A 52 27.49 6.18 16.22
N ASP A 53 28.60 5.47 16.32
CA ASP A 53 28.67 4.08 15.91
C ASP A 53 27.96 3.15 16.90
N THR A 54 27.22 2.17 16.39
CA THR A 54 26.47 1.23 17.21
C THR A 54 26.43 -0.16 16.60
N ASP A 55 26.13 -1.15 17.42
CA ASP A 55 25.98 -2.56 17.03
C ASP A 55 24.54 -3.02 17.16
N ALA A 56 24.10 -3.89 16.27
CA ALA A 56 22.79 -4.55 16.29
C ALA A 56 22.93 -6.00 15.83
N ASP A 57 22.08 -6.89 16.32
CA ASP A 57 22.03 -8.25 15.77
C ASP A 57 21.38 -8.24 14.38
N VAL A 58 20.27 -7.55 14.25
CA VAL A 58 19.52 -7.41 13.00
C VAL A 58 19.24 -5.94 12.73
N VAL A 59 19.52 -5.49 11.52
CA VAL A 59 19.10 -4.17 11.01
C VAL A 59 18.05 -4.35 9.93
N ILE A 60 17.00 -3.54 10.00
CA ILE A 60 15.99 -3.45 8.96
C ILE A 60 16.03 -2.05 8.37
N VAL A 61 16.19 -1.94 7.05
CA VAL A 61 16.21 -0.67 6.33
C VAL A 61 14.83 -0.39 5.77
N GLY A 62 14.19 0.66 6.27
CA GLY A 62 12.84 1.07 5.94
C GLY A 62 11.83 0.78 7.06
N SER A 63 11.12 1.82 7.51
CA SER A 63 10.10 1.76 8.57
C SER A 63 8.66 1.70 8.03
N GLY A 64 8.47 1.20 6.82
CA GLY A 64 7.13 0.93 6.27
C GLY A 64 6.47 -0.29 6.92
N PHE A 65 5.28 -0.68 6.44
CA PHE A 65 4.56 -1.87 6.93
C PHE A 65 5.45 -3.10 7.00
N THR A 66 6.16 -3.42 5.92
CA THR A 66 7.03 -4.61 5.87
C THR A 66 8.13 -4.53 6.93
N GLY A 67 8.86 -3.42 6.99
CA GLY A 67 9.97 -3.31 7.95
C GLY A 67 9.51 -3.32 9.40
N LEU A 68 8.46 -2.58 9.75
CA LEU A 68 7.92 -2.56 11.11
C LEU A 68 7.27 -3.89 11.49
N ALA A 69 6.53 -4.55 10.58
CA ALA A 69 5.97 -5.87 10.84
C ALA A 69 7.08 -6.90 11.07
N THR A 70 8.12 -6.92 10.23
CA THR A 70 9.29 -7.80 10.41
C THR A 70 9.92 -7.56 11.79
N ALA A 71 10.19 -6.31 12.16
CA ALA A 71 10.78 -6.00 13.45
C ALA A 71 9.88 -6.40 14.63
N LEU A 72 8.57 -6.15 14.51
CA LEU A 72 7.58 -6.50 15.51
C LEU A 72 7.52 -8.02 15.75
N PHE A 73 7.44 -8.81 14.68
CA PHE A 73 7.32 -10.26 14.79
C PHE A 73 8.64 -10.92 15.19
N LEU A 74 9.80 -10.41 14.76
CA LEU A 74 11.09 -10.84 15.28
C LEU A 74 11.18 -10.65 16.79
N ALA A 75 10.71 -9.53 17.30
CA ALA A 75 10.69 -9.28 18.75
C ALA A 75 9.62 -10.11 19.48
N ARG A 76 8.40 -10.21 18.94
CA ARG A 76 7.27 -10.89 19.57
C ARG A 76 7.46 -12.40 19.67
N GLU A 77 7.94 -13.02 18.58
CA GLU A 77 7.98 -14.48 18.44
C GLU A 77 9.36 -15.07 18.73
N HIS A 78 10.41 -14.30 18.48
CA HIS A 78 11.79 -14.79 18.60
C HIS A 78 12.64 -14.05 19.63
N GLY A 79 12.13 -12.98 20.26
CA GLY A 79 12.89 -12.17 21.20
C GLY A 79 14.02 -11.34 20.56
N ILE A 80 14.05 -11.26 19.22
CA ILE A 80 15.08 -10.53 18.47
C ILE A 80 14.69 -9.06 18.35
N ARG A 81 15.44 -8.17 18.98
CA ARG A 81 15.20 -6.72 18.97
C ARG A 81 15.98 -6.08 17.84
N ALA A 82 15.35 -5.99 16.67
CA ALA A 82 15.96 -5.35 15.51
C ALA A 82 16.13 -3.83 15.72
N THR A 83 17.10 -3.26 14.99
CA THR A 83 17.22 -1.81 14.79
C THR A 83 16.69 -1.45 13.42
N VAL A 84 15.72 -0.55 13.35
CA VAL A 84 15.10 -0.08 12.10
C VAL A 84 15.71 1.26 11.71
N LEU A 85 16.25 1.37 10.50
CA LEU A 85 16.78 2.62 9.94
C LEU A 85 15.83 3.16 8.89
N GLU A 86 15.41 4.41 9.06
CA GLU A 86 14.51 5.11 8.15
C GLU A 86 15.16 6.38 7.62
N ALA A 87 15.09 6.57 6.32
CA ALA A 87 15.71 7.72 5.68
C ALA A 87 15.04 9.06 6.07
N ASN A 88 13.73 9.03 6.24
CA ASN A 88 12.92 10.20 6.50
C ASN A 88 12.24 10.12 7.88
N ARG A 89 11.03 10.62 8.02
CA ARG A 89 10.19 10.37 9.21
C ARG A 89 9.74 8.91 9.23
N SER A 90 9.52 8.36 10.41
CA SER A 90 9.00 7.00 10.54
C SER A 90 7.71 6.82 9.73
N VAL A 91 7.60 5.73 8.95
CA VAL A 91 6.46 5.42 8.04
C VAL A 91 6.23 6.41 6.89
N TRP A 92 7.21 7.19 6.53
CA TRP A 92 7.11 8.26 5.53
C TRP A 92 6.73 7.78 4.11
N GLY A 93 7.17 6.60 3.71
CA GLY A 93 7.05 6.06 2.35
C GLY A 93 5.62 5.73 1.90
N CYS A 94 5.45 4.68 1.11
CA CYS A 94 4.15 4.25 0.58
C CYS A 94 3.13 3.93 1.69
N THR A 95 3.59 3.55 2.86
CA THR A 95 2.76 3.23 4.01
C THR A 95 1.85 4.38 4.45
N SER A 96 2.34 5.63 4.41
CA SER A 96 1.52 6.82 4.70
C SER A 96 0.72 7.33 3.49
N ARG A 97 0.71 6.62 2.36
CA ARG A 97 0.18 7.08 1.07
C ARG A 97 -0.76 6.10 0.38
N ASN A 98 -0.85 4.84 0.83
CA ASN A 98 -1.68 3.82 0.19
C ASN A 98 -3.18 4.02 0.44
N GLY A 99 -4.03 3.26 -0.25
CA GLY A 99 -5.49 3.39 -0.17
C GLY A 99 -6.12 2.79 1.09
N GLY A 100 -5.35 2.17 1.98
CA GLY A 100 -5.85 1.52 3.20
C GLY A 100 -6.81 0.37 2.92
N GLN A 101 -6.56 -0.43 1.89
CA GLN A 101 -7.38 -1.58 1.52
C GLN A 101 -6.62 -2.88 1.81
N GLY A 102 -6.97 -3.55 2.89
CA GLY A 102 -6.53 -4.92 3.20
C GLY A 102 -7.42 -5.92 2.47
N GLN A 103 -6.83 -6.73 1.61
CA GLN A 103 -7.54 -7.74 0.81
C GLN A 103 -6.84 -9.07 0.96
N ASN A 104 -7.61 -10.16 0.96
CA ASN A 104 -7.06 -11.52 0.92
C ASN A 104 -6.62 -11.85 -0.51
N ALA A 105 -5.61 -11.17 -0.98
CA ALA A 105 -5.07 -11.28 -2.33
C ALA A 105 -3.58 -10.94 -2.33
N SER A 106 -2.86 -11.40 -3.34
CA SER A 106 -1.45 -11.09 -3.51
C SER A 106 -1.15 -10.60 -4.92
N GLY A 107 -0.46 -9.47 -4.99
CA GLY A 107 -0.04 -8.89 -6.26
C GLY A 107 -1.21 -8.50 -7.16
N ARG A 108 -1.06 -8.77 -8.46
CA ARG A 108 -2.05 -8.43 -9.48
C ARG A 108 -2.60 -9.63 -10.25
N LEU A 109 -2.09 -10.80 -9.95
CA LEU A 109 -2.55 -12.03 -10.56
C LEU A 109 -3.76 -12.58 -9.81
N TYR A 110 -4.66 -13.19 -10.56
CA TYR A 110 -5.81 -13.90 -10.04
C TYR A 110 -5.46 -15.34 -9.72
N ARG A 111 -6.25 -16.01 -8.91
CA ARG A 111 -6.03 -17.39 -8.53
C ARG A 111 -6.06 -18.35 -9.72
N SER A 112 -6.94 -18.11 -10.69
CA SER A 112 -6.94 -18.84 -11.97
C SER A 112 -5.63 -18.70 -12.73
N GLN A 113 -5.00 -17.53 -12.69
CA GLN A 113 -3.71 -17.28 -13.33
C GLN A 113 -2.54 -17.92 -12.57
N TRP A 114 -2.63 -18.07 -11.24
CA TRP A 114 -1.64 -18.85 -10.48
C TRP A 114 -1.65 -20.30 -10.89
N ILE A 115 -2.86 -20.89 -11.00
CA ILE A 115 -3.02 -22.29 -11.48
C ILE A 115 -2.41 -22.44 -12.88
N ALA A 116 -2.72 -21.52 -13.79
CA ALA A 116 -2.23 -21.57 -15.17
C ALA A 116 -0.70 -21.42 -15.26
N ARG A 117 -0.07 -20.66 -14.36
CA ARG A 117 1.38 -20.41 -14.37
C ARG A 117 2.20 -21.47 -13.64
N TRP A 118 1.70 -21.95 -12.51
CA TRP A 118 2.50 -22.75 -11.57
C TRP A 118 1.86 -24.09 -11.20
N GLY A 119 0.67 -24.38 -11.72
CA GLY A 119 -0.10 -25.57 -11.38
C GLY A 119 -0.89 -25.40 -10.08
N LYS A 120 -1.87 -26.31 -9.91
CA LYS A 120 -2.82 -26.26 -8.79
C LYS A 120 -2.15 -26.36 -7.42
N ASP A 121 -1.18 -27.27 -7.27
CA ASP A 121 -0.53 -27.53 -5.97
C ASP A 121 0.26 -26.33 -5.47
N VAL A 122 1.00 -25.65 -6.37
CA VAL A 122 1.71 -24.42 -6.02
C VAL A 122 0.74 -23.29 -5.73
N ALA A 123 -0.34 -23.17 -6.50
CA ALA A 123 -1.37 -22.16 -6.27
C ALA A 123 -2.07 -22.32 -4.91
N LEU A 124 -2.34 -23.56 -4.48
CA LEU A 124 -2.91 -23.85 -3.15
C LEU A 124 -1.94 -23.48 -2.01
N LYS A 125 -0.64 -23.78 -2.15
CA LYS A 125 0.37 -23.39 -1.16
C LYS A 125 0.48 -21.87 -1.07
N LEU A 126 0.52 -21.18 -2.20
CA LEU A 126 0.56 -19.73 -2.24
C LEU A 126 -0.69 -19.10 -1.59
N ASP A 127 -1.87 -19.68 -1.83
CA ASP A 127 -3.11 -19.21 -1.21
C ASP A 127 -3.10 -19.44 0.31
N ALA A 128 -2.53 -20.54 0.79
CA ALA A 128 -2.40 -20.81 2.23
C ALA A 128 -1.55 -19.73 2.93
N GLU A 129 -0.39 -19.40 2.37
CA GLU A 129 0.47 -18.31 2.87
C GLU A 129 -0.24 -16.95 2.89
N ILE A 130 -1.01 -16.65 1.83
CA ILE A 130 -1.76 -15.39 1.76
C ILE A 130 -2.87 -15.33 2.80
N ARG A 131 -3.56 -16.45 3.05
CA ARG A 131 -4.58 -16.55 4.10
C ARG A 131 -3.96 -16.34 5.49
N GLU A 132 -2.86 -16.99 5.78
CA GLU A 132 -2.15 -16.81 7.04
C GLU A 132 -1.70 -15.36 7.24
N GLY A 133 -1.15 -14.75 6.19
CA GLY A 133 -0.82 -13.33 6.21
C GLY A 133 -2.03 -12.41 6.42
N PHE A 134 -3.20 -12.78 5.88
CA PHE A 134 -4.43 -12.01 6.08
C PHE A 134 -5.00 -12.20 7.50
N GLU A 135 -4.91 -13.40 8.09
CA GLU A 135 -5.27 -13.63 9.50
C GLU A 135 -4.36 -12.82 10.45
N THR A 136 -3.05 -12.80 10.17
CA THR A 136 -2.10 -11.95 10.89
C THR A 136 -2.46 -10.47 10.78
N PHE A 137 -2.83 -10.00 9.58
CA PHE A 137 -3.31 -8.63 9.38
C PHE A 137 -4.58 -8.36 10.19
N LYS A 138 -5.55 -9.26 10.21
CA LYS A 138 -6.79 -9.12 10.99
C LYS A 138 -6.49 -8.99 12.48
N SER A 139 -5.63 -9.84 13.02
CA SER A 139 -5.26 -9.77 14.45
C SER A 139 -4.63 -8.42 14.81
N LEU A 140 -3.77 -7.89 13.95
CA LEU A 140 -3.18 -6.56 14.16
C LEU A 140 -4.20 -5.42 14.03
N VAL A 141 -5.20 -5.55 13.16
CA VAL A 141 -6.31 -4.59 13.04
C VAL A 141 -7.19 -4.59 14.28
N GLU A 142 -7.40 -5.75 14.91
CA GLU A 142 -8.13 -5.87 16.19
C GLU A 142 -7.34 -5.26 17.36
N GLU A 143 -6.02 -5.40 17.35
CA GLU A 143 -5.15 -4.87 18.39
C GLU A 143 -4.89 -3.35 18.28
N ILE A 144 -5.06 -2.76 17.10
CA ILE A 144 -4.64 -1.39 16.81
C ILE A 144 -5.83 -0.53 16.38
N PRO A 145 -6.09 0.60 17.07
CA PRO A 145 -7.11 1.55 16.65
C PRO A 145 -6.74 2.18 15.31
N CYS A 146 -7.29 1.66 14.21
CA CYS A 146 -6.99 2.10 12.85
C CYS A 146 -8.25 2.32 11.99
N ASP A 147 -9.37 2.64 12.62
CA ASP A 147 -10.66 2.93 11.99
C ASP A 147 -11.10 1.81 11.01
N PRO A 148 -11.18 0.55 11.44
CA PRO A 148 -11.46 -0.56 10.53
C PRO A 148 -12.87 -0.48 9.95
N GLN A 149 -12.97 -0.73 8.66
CA GLN A 149 -14.22 -0.85 7.92
C GLN A 149 -14.34 -2.28 7.39
N HIS A 150 -15.08 -3.11 8.10
CA HIS A 150 -15.36 -4.48 7.70
C HIS A 150 -16.48 -4.51 6.64
N GLY A 151 -16.47 -5.50 5.78
CA GLY A 151 -17.53 -5.67 4.78
C GLY A 151 -17.08 -6.48 3.56
N GLY A 152 -15.80 -6.81 3.48
CA GLY A 152 -15.24 -7.55 2.36
C GLY A 152 -14.80 -6.68 1.20
N HIS A 153 -14.67 -7.28 0.03
CA HIS A 153 -14.19 -6.66 -1.19
C HIS A 153 -15.22 -6.78 -2.31
N LEU A 154 -15.49 -5.67 -3.01
CA LEU A 154 -16.23 -5.64 -4.26
C LEU A 154 -15.26 -5.49 -5.43
N TYR A 155 -15.30 -6.43 -6.36
CA TYR A 155 -14.55 -6.36 -7.60
C TYR A 155 -15.49 -6.06 -8.76
N ILE A 156 -15.57 -4.78 -9.16
CA ILE A 156 -16.56 -4.27 -10.13
C ILE A 156 -16.11 -4.54 -11.56
N ALA A 157 -16.97 -5.17 -12.33
CA ALA A 157 -16.83 -5.30 -13.78
C ALA A 157 -17.22 -3.97 -14.46
N HIS A 158 -16.24 -3.29 -15.07
CA HIS A 158 -16.49 -2.03 -15.79
C HIS A 158 -16.94 -2.22 -17.26
N ARG A 159 -17.14 -3.46 -17.70
CA ARG A 159 -17.61 -3.87 -19.04
C ARG A 159 -18.21 -5.26 -18.95
N GLU A 160 -19.22 -5.54 -19.80
CA GLU A 160 -19.86 -6.86 -19.87
C GLU A 160 -18.85 -8.02 -20.07
N LYS A 161 -17.89 -7.88 -20.96
CA LYS A 161 -16.82 -8.88 -21.14
C LYS A 161 -16.07 -9.24 -19.86
N LYS A 162 -16.09 -8.38 -18.85
CA LYS A 162 -15.43 -8.65 -17.58
C LYS A 162 -16.32 -9.44 -16.61
N MET A 163 -17.62 -9.51 -16.86
CA MET A 163 -18.51 -10.36 -16.07
C MET A 163 -18.20 -11.85 -16.27
N ASP A 164 -17.91 -12.29 -17.50
CA ASP A 164 -17.55 -13.70 -17.76
C ASP A 164 -16.24 -14.06 -17.07
N PHE A 165 -15.27 -13.17 -17.12
CA PHE A 165 -14.01 -13.32 -16.39
C PHE A 165 -14.25 -13.43 -14.87
N LEU A 166 -15.07 -12.56 -14.29
CA LEU A 166 -15.36 -12.61 -12.85
C LEU A 166 -16.17 -13.85 -12.46
N ARG A 167 -17.10 -14.34 -13.31
CA ARG A 167 -17.81 -15.61 -13.09
C ARG A 167 -16.83 -16.77 -13.01
N HIS A 168 -15.89 -16.84 -13.97
CA HIS A 168 -14.87 -17.88 -13.97
C HIS A 168 -14.00 -17.81 -12.71
N GLU A 169 -13.55 -16.62 -12.35
CA GLU A 169 -12.73 -16.41 -11.14
C GLU A 169 -13.48 -16.76 -9.87
N THR A 170 -14.76 -16.38 -9.76
CA THR A 170 -15.64 -16.74 -8.64
C THR A 170 -15.77 -18.26 -8.50
N GLU A 171 -15.95 -18.96 -9.61
CA GLU A 171 -16.05 -20.42 -9.58
C GLU A 171 -14.74 -21.07 -9.16
N VAL A 172 -13.61 -20.61 -9.68
CA VAL A 172 -12.28 -21.09 -9.25
C VAL A 172 -12.05 -20.83 -7.76
N MET A 173 -12.39 -19.65 -7.27
CA MET A 173 -12.25 -19.32 -5.86
C MET A 173 -13.10 -20.20 -4.95
N ARG A 174 -14.32 -20.50 -5.36
CA ARG A 174 -15.23 -21.38 -4.60
C ARG A 174 -14.82 -22.85 -4.65
N SER A 175 -14.64 -23.39 -5.87
CA SER A 175 -14.47 -24.83 -6.08
C SER A 175 -13.07 -25.35 -5.78
N VAL A 176 -12.04 -24.52 -5.99
CA VAL A 176 -10.64 -24.91 -5.79
C VAL A 176 -10.08 -24.42 -4.45
N PHE A 177 -10.41 -23.19 -4.08
CA PHE A 177 -9.82 -22.54 -2.91
C PHE A 177 -10.80 -22.41 -1.71
N GLY A 178 -12.09 -22.74 -1.88
CA GLY A 178 -13.07 -22.77 -0.79
C GLY A 178 -13.46 -21.37 -0.25
N TYR A 179 -13.36 -20.32 -1.10
CA TYR A 179 -13.79 -18.97 -0.71
C TYR A 179 -15.30 -18.80 -0.76
N ASP A 180 -15.82 -17.99 0.15
CA ASP A 180 -17.19 -17.47 0.08
C ASP A 180 -17.24 -16.24 -0.83
N ALA A 181 -17.19 -16.51 -2.13
CA ALA A 181 -17.30 -15.48 -3.16
C ALA A 181 -18.59 -15.67 -3.96
N ARG A 182 -19.24 -14.58 -4.35
CA ARG A 182 -20.45 -14.61 -5.16
C ARG A 182 -20.48 -13.51 -6.22
N MET A 183 -21.18 -13.80 -7.32
CA MET A 183 -21.49 -12.80 -8.32
C MET A 183 -22.68 -11.95 -7.88
N LEU A 184 -22.62 -10.69 -8.21
CA LEU A 184 -23.69 -9.70 -8.04
C LEU A 184 -24.09 -9.14 -9.40
N SER A 185 -25.39 -8.98 -9.64
CA SER A 185 -25.89 -8.24 -10.79
C SER A 185 -25.60 -6.73 -10.64
N ARG A 186 -25.80 -5.99 -11.70
CA ARG A 186 -25.72 -4.52 -11.67
C ARG A 186 -26.70 -3.92 -10.67
N GLU A 187 -27.92 -4.44 -10.66
CA GLU A 187 -29.03 -4.02 -9.79
C GLU A 187 -28.67 -4.29 -8.32
N GLU A 188 -28.19 -5.51 -8.00
CA GLU A 188 -27.76 -5.86 -6.64
C GLU A 188 -26.61 -4.95 -6.15
N VAL A 189 -25.65 -4.63 -7.02
CA VAL A 189 -24.55 -3.68 -6.67
C VAL A 189 -25.14 -2.29 -6.36
N ALA A 190 -26.03 -1.80 -7.21
CA ALA A 190 -26.61 -0.46 -7.06
C ALA A 190 -27.53 -0.35 -5.84
N GLU A 191 -28.31 -1.38 -5.52
CA GLU A 191 -29.30 -1.35 -4.44
C GLU A 191 -28.71 -1.67 -3.07
N GLN A 192 -27.75 -2.63 -3.00
CA GLN A 192 -27.29 -3.16 -1.73
C GLN A 192 -25.91 -2.62 -1.30
N TYR A 193 -25.15 -2.02 -2.22
CA TYR A 193 -23.77 -1.62 -1.98
C TYR A 193 -23.46 -0.18 -2.39
N VAL A 194 -23.46 0.09 -3.67
CA VAL A 194 -23.08 1.40 -4.21
C VAL A 194 -23.65 1.58 -5.63
N ASN A 195 -24.29 2.72 -5.89
CA ASN A 195 -24.78 3.06 -7.21
C ASN A 195 -23.65 3.59 -8.11
N ASP A 196 -22.75 2.69 -8.51
CA ASP A 196 -21.67 2.98 -9.46
C ASP A 196 -22.21 2.86 -10.89
N ALA A 197 -22.40 3.98 -11.57
CA ALA A 197 -22.92 4.04 -12.93
C ALA A 197 -22.04 3.32 -13.97
N ASP A 198 -20.77 3.05 -13.63
CA ASP A 198 -19.77 2.37 -14.45
C ASP A 198 -19.76 0.83 -14.21
N SER A 199 -20.64 0.33 -13.33
CA SER A 199 -20.73 -1.08 -12.99
C SER A 199 -21.63 -1.85 -13.96
N CYS A 200 -21.14 -3.02 -14.44
CA CYS A 200 -21.96 -4.04 -15.09
C CYS A 200 -22.34 -5.18 -14.12
N GLY A 201 -21.88 -5.13 -12.89
CA GLY A 201 -21.98 -6.12 -11.85
C GLY A 201 -20.65 -6.28 -11.12
N ALA A 202 -20.58 -7.20 -10.17
CA ALA A 202 -19.38 -7.40 -9.36
C ALA A 202 -19.19 -8.86 -8.93
N MET A 203 -17.96 -9.21 -8.54
CA MET A 203 -17.68 -10.29 -7.62
C MET A 203 -17.56 -9.72 -6.21
N HIS A 204 -18.22 -10.33 -5.26
CA HIS A 204 -18.13 -10.02 -3.84
C HIS A 204 -17.38 -11.12 -3.10
N GLU A 205 -16.36 -10.74 -2.36
CA GLU A 205 -15.63 -11.57 -1.41
C GLU A 205 -15.91 -11.06 0.01
N LYS A 206 -16.16 -11.97 0.94
CA LYS A 206 -16.42 -11.59 2.34
C LYS A 206 -15.19 -11.00 3.04
N GLU A 207 -14.00 -11.40 2.61
CA GLU A 207 -12.76 -10.99 3.23
C GLU A 207 -12.21 -9.73 2.58
N GLY A 208 -12.02 -8.72 3.40
CA GLY A 208 -11.50 -7.41 3.03
C GLY A 208 -11.82 -6.39 4.10
N ILE A 209 -10.84 -5.58 4.46
CA ILE A 209 -10.96 -4.58 5.52
C ILE A 209 -10.37 -3.27 5.03
N GLY A 210 -11.16 -2.21 5.06
CA GLY A 210 -10.65 -0.85 4.93
C GLY A 210 -10.04 -0.41 6.25
N VAL A 211 -8.87 0.21 6.22
CA VAL A 211 -8.21 0.74 7.41
C VAL A 211 -7.70 2.15 7.17
N HIS A 212 -7.43 2.86 8.24
CA HIS A 212 -6.61 4.06 8.18
C HIS A 212 -5.13 3.65 8.19
N PRO A 213 -4.43 3.63 7.05
CA PRO A 213 -3.13 2.96 6.94
C PRO A 213 -2.06 3.59 7.82
N LEU A 214 -2.09 4.91 8.02
CA LEU A 214 -1.11 5.58 8.87
C LEU A 214 -1.34 5.30 10.36
N LYS A 215 -2.60 5.23 10.84
CA LYS A 215 -2.91 4.81 12.22
C LYS A 215 -2.47 3.37 12.48
N LEU A 216 -2.71 2.47 11.51
CA LEU A 216 -2.24 1.08 11.61
C LEU A 216 -0.72 1.02 11.73
N ALA A 217 0.00 1.74 10.87
CA ALA A 217 1.46 1.78 10.88
C ALA A 217 2.03 2.42 12.15
N TYR A 218 1.37 3.45 12.67
CA TYR A 218 1.71 4.00 13.98
C TYR A 218 1.49 2.99 15.10
N GLY A 219 0.49 2.13 14.97
CA GLY A 219 0.31 0.99 15.88
C GLY A 219 1.46 0.00 15.82
N TYR A 220 1.92 -0.36 14.62
CA TYR A 220 3.10 -1.23 14.45
C TYR A 220 4.35 -0.62 15.10
N LEU A 221 4.57 0.67 14.88
CA LEU A 221 5.69 1.39 15.47
C LEU A 221 5.63 1.35 17.02
N ARG A 222 4.47 1.66 17.63
CA ARG A 222 4.30 1.59 19.09
C ARG A 222 4.57 0.19 19.63
N LYS A 223 3.92 -0.84 19.06
CA LYS A 223 4.07 -2.23 19.50
C LYS A 223 5.49 -2.76 19.36
N ALA A 224 6.17 -2.44 18.26
CA ALA A 224 7.57 -2.82 18.06
C ALA A 224 8.47 -2.19 19.14
N ARG A 225 8.29 -0.90 19.42
CA ARG A 225 9.08 -0.18 20.44
C ARG A 225 8.78 -0.65 21.86
N GLU A 226 7.54 -1.01 22.17
CA GLU A 226 7.15 -1.63 23.46
C GLU A 226 7.91 -2.94 23.73
N LEU A 227 8.30 -3.66 22.65
CA LEU A 227 9.12 -4.87 22.71
C LEU A 227 10.64 -4.60 22.65
N GLY A 228 11.02 -3.33 22.65
CA GLY A 228 12.43 -2.92 22.67
C GLY A 228 13.11 -2.80 21.29
N VAL A 229 12.33 -2.84 20.20
CA VAL A 229 12.83 -2.49 18.86
C VAL A 229 13.18 -1.01 18.83
N LYS A 230 14.34 -0.68 18.28
CA LYS A 230 14.76 0.71 18.07
C LYS A 230 14.41 1.17 16.67
N VAL A 231 13.89 2.40 16.53
CA VAL A 231 13.52 2.96 15.24
C VAL A 231 14.15 4.34 15.10
N HIS A 232 15.09 4.45 14.16
CA HIS A 232 15.86 5.67 13.91
C HIS A 232 15.40 6.35 12.61
N PRO A 233 14.54 7.38 12.69
CA PRO A 233 14.20 8.23 11.55
C PRO A 233 15.38 9.14 11.16
N ALA A 234 15.28 9.81 10.02
CA ALA A 234 16.31 10.70 9.47
C ALA A 234 17.72 10.07 9.43
N SER A 235 17.77 8.77 9.23
CA SER A 235 18.98 7.94 9.22
C SER A 235 19.09 7.13 7.91
N PRO A 236 19.18 7.81 6.74
CA PRO A 236 19.33 7.11 5.47
C PRO A 236 20.61 6.29 5.47
N VAL A 237 20.52 5.07 4.96
CA VAL A 237 21.73 4.27 4.66
C VAL A 237 22.34 4.82 3.38
N THR A 238 23.52 5.37 3.50
CA THR A 238 24.28 6.03 2.41
C THR A 238 25.45 5.20 1.91
N GLY A 239 25.77 4.11 2.60
CA GLY A 239 26.82 3.16 2.20
C GLY A 239 26.62 1.82 2.90
N PHE A 240 27.02 0.76 2.21
CA PHE A 240 26.93 -0.61 2.69
C PHE A 240 28.23 -1.36 2.38
N ALA A 241 28.80 -2.04 3.37
CA ALA A 241 29.94 -2.92 3.20
C ALA A 241 29.81 -4.13 4.11
N THR A 242 30.37 -5.26 3.70
CA THR A 242 30.47 -6.45 4.54
C THR A 242 31.95 -6.76 4.82
N GLN A 243 32.32 -6.90 6.08
CA GLN A 243 33.68 -7.22 6.52
C GLN A 243 33.62 -8.33 7.58
N ASN A 244 34.29 -9.43 7.33
CA ASN A 244 34.34 -10.57 8.24
C ASN A 244 32.97 -11.09 8.69
N GLY A 245 31.97 -11.09 7.80
CA GLY A 245 30.61 -11.52 8.09
C GLY A 245 29.76 -10.50 8.87
N VAL A 246 30.27 -9.29 9.10
CA VAL A 246 29.53 -8.18 9.71
C VAL A 246 29.21 -7.14 8.63
N HIS A 247 27.98 -6.72 8.60
CA HIS A 247 27.48 -5.67 7.69
C HIS A 247 27.64 -4.30 8.33
N HIS A 248 28.21 -3.37 7.61
CA HIS A 248 28.43 -1.98 8.02
C HIS A 248 27.51 -1.07 7.21
N LEU A 249 26.51 -0.50 7.87
CA LEU A 249 25.55 0.42 7.27
C LEU A 249 25.93 1.84 7.68
N GLN A 250 26.40 2.63 6.72
CA GLN A 250 26.76 4.02 6.96
C GLN A 250 25.53 4.91 6.96
N THR A 251 25.43 5.76 7.95
CA THR A 251 24.42 6.81 8.05
C THR A 251 25.07 8.16 8.32
N PRO A 252 24.40 9.29 8.11
CA PRO A 252 24.97 10.61 8.47
C PRO A 252 25.32 10.75 9.95
N GLY A 253 24.73 9.94 10.82
CA GLY A 253 24.94 10.00 12.27
C GLY A 253 25.98 9.01 12.81
N GLY A 254 26.45 8.07 11.99
CA GLY A 254 27.40 7.01 12.39
C GLY A 254 27.16 5.71 11.63
N THR A 255 27.99 4.72 11.91
CA THR A 255 27.91 3.39 11.30
C THR A 255 27.12 2.43 12.22
N VAL A 256 26.11 1.74 11.66
CA VAL A 256 25.42 0.66 12.35
C VAL A 256 26.00 -0.67 11.84
N ARG A 257 26.57 -1.46 12.74
CA ARG A 257 27.12 -2.79 12.41
C ARG A 257 26.11 -3.86 12.74
N ALA A 258 25.85 -4.81 11.84
CA ALA A 258 24.84 -5.84 12.00
C ALA A 258 25.32 -7.21 11.52
N ARG A 259 24.79 -8.28 12.12
CA ARG A 259 25.01 -9.66 11.67
C ARG A 259 24.07 -10.05 10.53
N ALA A 260 22.88 -9.46 10.50
CA ALA A 260 21.90 -9.67 9.45
C ALA A 260 21.21 -8.36 9.08
N VAL A 261 20.83 -8.22 7.80
CA VAL A 261 20.19 -7.01 7.28
C VAL A 261 18.97 -7.40 6.44
N GLY A 262 17.85 -6.75 6.70
CA GLY A 262 16.66 -6.82 5.87
C GLY A 262 16.40 -5.48 5.16
N PHE A 263 16.24 -5.49 3.83
CA PHE A 263 15.83 -4.32 3.07
C PHE A 263 14.32 -4.32 2.84
N ALA A 264 13.62 -3.35 3.38
CA ALA A 264 12.17 -3.16 3.28
C ALA A 264 11.82 -1.78 2.69
N THR A 265 12.60 -1.34 1.71
CA THR A 265 12.56 0.02 1.14
C THR A 265 11.55 0.19 0.01
N GLY A 266 11.00 -0.93 -0.53
CA GLY A 266 9.93 -0.93 -1.53
C GLY A 266 10.22 -0.02 -2.73
N GLY A 267 9.22 0.70 -3.22
CA GLY A 267 9.34 1.64 -4.34
C GLY A 267 10.22 2.86 -4.06
N TYR A 268 10.81 2.99 -2.87
CA TYR A 268 11.73 4.05 -2.48
C TYR A 268 13.18 3.57 -2.40
N THR A 269 13.48 2.41 -2.94
CA THR A 269 14.83 1.86 -3.02
C THR A 269 15.66 2.65 -4.03
N SER A 270 16.76 3.23 -3.58
CA SER A 270 17.73 3.89 -4.46
C SER A 270 18.71 2.87 -5.06
N ASN A 271 19.17 3.14 -6.28
CA ASN A 271 20.28 2.42 -6.85
C ASN A 271 21.57 2.70 -6.02
N GLY A 272 22.43 1.69 -5.90
CA GLY A 272 23.67 1.78 -5.12
C GLY A 272 23.48 1.53 -3.63
N LEU A 273 22.25 1.27 -3.15
CA LEU A 273 22.02 0.89 -1.75
C LEU A 273 22.63 -0.48 -1.45
N HIS A 274 22.40 -1.45 -2.31
CA HIS A 274 23.01 -2.78 -2.23
C HIS A 274 22.98 -3.46 -3.62
N LYS A 275 24.07 -4.15 -3.98
CA LYS A 275 24.24 -4.83 -5.30
C LYS A 275 23.08 -5.75 -5.70
N SER A 276 22.42 -6.40 -4.72
CA SER A 276 21.30 -7.30 -4.96
C SER A 276 20.00 -6.58 -5.32
N LEU A 277 19.90 -5.28 -5.07
CA LEU A 277 18.73 -4.45 -5.33
C LEU A 277 18.86 -3.61 -6.60
N ASP A 278 20.09 -3.42 -7.08
CA ASP A 278 20.37 -2.56 -8.22
C ASP A 278 19.66 -3.06 -9.49
N ASN A 279 18.86 -2.20 -10.08
CA ASN A 279 18.05 -2.48 -11.28
C ASN A 279 17.08 -3.67 -11.13
N LYS A 280 16.67 -4.03 -9.90
CA LYS A 280 15.71 -5.11 -9.64
C LYS A 280 14.30 -4.62 -9.34
N ILE A 281 14.15 -3.35 -9.03
CA ILE A 281 12.89 -2.72 -8.64
C ILE A 281 12.44 -1.79 -9.76
N MET A 282 11.17 -1.85 -10.11
CA MET A 282 10.54 -0.94 -11.06
C MET A 282 9.56 -0.03 -10.30
N PRO A 283 10.00 1.14 -9.84
CA PRO A 283 9.12 2.08 -9.18
C PRO A 283 8.19 2.74 -10.20
N ILE A 284 6.91 2.81 -9.88
CA ILE A 284 5.91 3.57 -10.64
C ILE A 284 5.07 4.41 -9.69
N LEU A 285 4.59 5.55 -10.16
CA LEU A 285 3.76 6.43 -9.36
C LEU A 285 2.30 5.99 -9.38
N SER A 286 1.71 5.99 -8.19
CA SER A 286 0.27 5.88 -7.96
C SER A 286 -0.24 7.17 -7.34
N ASN A 287 -1.39 7.64 -7.78
CA ASN A 287 -2.02 8.82 -7.22
C ASN A 287 -3.37 8.51 -6.58
N SER A 288 -3.72 9.30 -5.59
CA SER A 288 -4.99 9.26 -4.88
C SER A 288 -5.53 10.65 -4.68
N LEU A 289 -6.86 10.73 -4.55
CA LEU A 289 -7.55 11.91 -4.05
C LEU A 289 -8.59 11.52 -3.00
N VAL A 290 -8.96 12.49 -2.16
CA VAL A 290 -10.05 12.42 -1.22
C VAL A 290 -10.91 13.67 -1.38
N THR A 291 -12.22 13.49 -1.49
CA THR A 291 -13.19 14.57 -1.62
C THR A 291 -13.44 15.27 -0.27
N ARG A 292 -14.18 16.39 -0.27
CA ARG A 292 -14.90 16.82 0.94
C ARG A 292 -15.90 15.74 1.40
N PRO A 293 -16.43 15.80 2.62
CA PRO A 293 -17.55 14.94 3.02
C PRO A 293 -18.73 15.10 2.05
N LEU A 294 -19.40 14.00 1.73
CA LEU A 294 -20.62 14.01 0.92
C LEU A 294 -21.77 14.62 1.71
N THR A 295 -22.65 15.36 1.02
CA THR A 295 -23.92 15.79 1.60
C THR A 295 -24.91 14.62 1.70
N ALA A 296 -25.98 14.80 2.44
CA ALA A 296 -27.04 13.78 2.54
C ALA A 296 -27.67 13.45 1.16
N GLU A 297 -27.80 14.45 0.29
CA GLU A 297 -28.32 14.28 -1.08
C GLU A 297 -27.31 13.49 -1.94
N GLU A 298 -26.02 13.78 -1.82
CA GLU A 298 -24.97 13.06 -2.53
C GLU A 298 -24.85 11.61 -2.05
N LEU A 299 -24.93 11.37 -0.74
CA LEU A 299 -24.96 10.02 -0.16
C LEU A 299 -26.19 9.23 -0.69
N LYS A 300 -27.34 9.86 -0.73
CA LYS A 300 -28.56 9.27 -1.28
C LYS A 300 -28.43 8.98 -2.79
N ALA A 301 -27.89 9.91 -3.56
CA ALA A 301 -27.74 9.77 -5.02
C ALA A 301 -26.70 8.70 -5.39
N THR A 302 -25.63 8.58 -4.65
CA THR A 302 -24.60 7.55 -4.87
C THR A 302 -24.97 6.22 -4.27
N ASN A 303 -25.97 6.19 -3.38
CA ASN A 303 -26.35 5.02 -2.59
C ASN A 303 -25.14 4.29 -2.03
N PHE A 304 -24.16 5.04 -1.52
CA PHE A 304 -22.89 4.48 -1.03
C PHE A 304 -23.10 3.90 0.37
N LEU A 305 -23.78 2.76 0.43
CA LEU A 305 -24.17 2.08 1.67
C LEU A 305 -23.03 1.27 2.27
N THR A 306 -22.15 0.81 1.41
CA THR A 306 -21.09 -0.13 1.80
C THR A 306 -19.88 0.57 2.45
N LYS A 307 -19.29 -0.12 3.40
CA LYS A 307 -17.96 0.20 3.97
C LYS A 307 -16.86 -0.66 3.36
N GLN A 308 -17.15 -1.40 2.31
CA GLN A 308 -16.24 -2.32 1.67
C GLN A 308 -15.13 -1.59 0.93
N VAL A 309 -14.04 -2.32 0.73
CA VAL A 309 -13.02 -1.92 -0.22
C VAL A 309 -13.47 -2.30 -1.63
N ILE A 310 -13.29 -1.40 -2.57
CA ILE A 310 -13.80 -1.57 -3.94
C ILE A 310 -12.64 -1.39 -4.93
N THR A 311 -12.53 -2.32 -5.87
CA THR A 311 -11.64 -2.18 -7.03
C THR A 311 -12.41 -2.50 -8.31
N ASP A 312 -11.90 -2.05 -9.46
CA ASP A 312 -12.51 -2.41 -10.73
C ASP A 312 -11.56 -3.23 -11.65
N THR A 313 -12.13 -3.78 -12.70
CA THR A 313 -11.43 -4.69 -13.63
C THR A 313 -10.62 -3.99 -14.72
N ARG A 314 -10.34 -2.68 -14.61
CA ARG A 314 -9.47 -1.96 -15.55
C ARG A 314 -8.02 -2.40 -15.40
N THR A 315 -7.24 -2.29 -16.46
CA THR A 315 -5.78 -2.49 -16.38
C THR A 315 -5.15 -1.48 -15.44
N LEU A 316 -5.45 -0.19 -15.64
CA LEU A 316 -5.18 0.86 -14.65
C LEU A 316 -6.43 1.00 -13.78
N ARG A 317 -6.58 0.05 -12.85
CA ARG A 317 -7.78 -0.06 -12.04
C ARG A 317 -7.97 1.14 -11.13
N PHE A 318 -9.21 1.56 -10.97
CA PHE A 318 -9.58 2.39 -9.84
C PHE A 318 -9.75 1.51 -8.61
N TYR A 319 -9.26 2.01 -7.48
CA TYR A 319 -9.60 1.53 -6.15
C TYR A 319 -10.24 2.69 -5.39
N TYR A 320 -11.35 2.44 -4.74
CA TYR A 320 -12.09 3.49 -4.06
C TYR A 320 -12.92 2.95 -2.90
N ARG A 321 -13.30 3.83 -2.00
CA ARG A 321 -14.17 3.53 -0.87
C ARG A 321 -14.74 4.80 -0.25
N ARG A 322 -15.83 4.68 0.50
CA ARG A 322 -16.31 5.71 1.41
C ARG A 322 -15.50 5.60 2.71
N LEU A 323 -14.97 6.71 3.18
CA LEU A 323 -14.25 6.82 4.44
C LEU A 323 -15.24 6.99 5.61
N PRO A 324 -14.80 6.79 6.87
CA PRO A 324 -15.68 6.91 8.04
C PRO A 324 -16.37 8.26 8.20
N ASP A 325 -15.79 9.31 7.67
CA ASP A 325 -16.29 10.70 7.69
C ASP A 325 -17.04 11.11 6.41
N ASP A 326 -17.61 10.11 5.70
CA ASP A 326 -18.39 10.26 4.48
C ASP A 326 -17.67 10.87 3.28
N ARG A 327 -16.36 10.90 3.28
CA ARG A 327 -15.54 11.26 2.12
C ARG A 327 -15.40 10.09 1.16
N VAL A 328 -15.16 10.36 -0.11
CA VAL A 328 -14.76 9.32 -1.07
C VAL A 328 -13.28 9.43 -1.36
N GLN A 329 -12.57 8.35 -1.10
CA GLN A 329 -11.21 8.15 -1.55
C GLN A 329 -11.23 7.37 -2.85
N ILE A 330 -10.49 7.84 -3.87
CA ILE A 330 -10.26 7.12 -5.12
C ILE A 330 -8.81 7.26 -5.54
N GLY A 331 -8.23 6.19 -6.06
CA GLY A 331 -6.87 6.20 -6.58
C GLY A 331 -6.69 5.31 -7.80
N SER A 332 -5.60 5.53 -8.52
CA SER A 332 -5.19 4.75 -9.67
C SER A 332 -3.69 4.97 -9.93
N ARG A 333 -3.14 4.20 -10.85
CA ARG A 333 -1.81 4.45 -11.43
C ARG A 333 -1.96 5.22 -12.73
N SER A 334 -1.18 6.26 -12.93
CA SER A 334 -1.28 7.09 -14.13
C SER A 334 0.05 7.64 -14.62
N ALA A 335 1.03 7.85 -13.76
CA ALA A 335 2.39 8.26 -14.13
C ALA A 335 3.39 7.13 -13.90
N ILE A 336 4.48 7.13 -14.67
CA ILE A 336 5.59 6.18 -14.49
C ILE A 336 6.79 6.90 -13.87
N THR A 337 7.08 8.12 -14.30
CA THR A 337 8.22 8.90 -13.83
C THR A 337 7.79 10.08 -12.98
N GLY A 338 8.68 10.54 -12.09
CA GLY A 338 8.47 11.74 -11.30
C GLY A 338 8.36 13.01 -12.17
N ALA A 339 9.10 13.05 -13.26
CA ALA A 339 9.06 14.17 -14.21
C ALA A 339 7.68 14.41 -14.85
N ASP A 340 6.89 13.32 -15.08
CA ASP A 340 5.55 13.42 -15.65
C ASP A 340 4.45 13.65 -14.58
N ALA A 341 4.76 13.45 -13.32
CA ALA A 341 3.79 13.54 -12.23
C ALA A 341 3.04 14.89 -12.14
N PRO A 342 3.67 16.05 -12.38
CA PRO A 342 2.98 17.34 -12.34
C PRO A 342 1.96 17.55 -13.47
N ASN A 343 1.92 16.66 -14.47
CA ASN A 343 1.01 16.82 -15.60
C ASN A 343 -0.46 16.72 -15.14
N PRO A 344 -1.31 17.73 -15.41
CA PRO A 344 -2.70 17.75 -14.95
C PRO A 344 -3.56 16.58 -15.49
N LYS A 345 -3.11 15.88 -16.53
CA LYS A 345 -3.80 14.68 -17.04
C LYS A 345 -4.00 13.61 -15.97
N HIS A 346 -3.08 13.48 -15.02
CA HIS A 346 -3.12 12.45 -13.98
C HIS A 346 -4.22 12.71 -12.96
N MET A 347 -4.40 13.97 -12.54
CA MET A 347 -5.53 14.36 -11.71
C MET A 347 -6.85 14.21 -12.47
N ALA A 348 -6.86 14.62 -13.74
CA ALA A 348 -8.06 14.50 -14.59
C ALA A 348 -8.53 13.05 -14.72
N VAL A 349 -7.65 12.05 -14.74
CA VAL A 349 -8.02 10.63 -14.74
C VAL A 349 -8.84 10.28 -13.51
N LEU A 350 -8.46 10.73 -12.33
CA LEU A 350 -9.18 10.44 -11.07
C LEU A 350 -10.50 11.20 -10.98
N VAL A 351 -10.50 12.50 -11.26
CA VAL A 351 -11.70 13.35 -11.21
C VAL A 351 -12.76 12.88 -12.22
N ASN A 352 -12.34 12.60 -13.46
CA ASN A 352 -13.23 12.09 -14.49
C ASN A 352 -13.69 10.65 -14.18
N GLY A 353 -12.82 9.84 -13.57
CA GLY A 353 -13.16 8.50 -13.10
C GLY A 353 -14.25 8.54 -12.02
N LEU A 354 -14.10 9.43 -11.04
CA LEU A 354 -15.09 9.65 -9.99
C LEU A 354 -16.43 10.12 -10.56
N ALA A 355 -16.42 11.14 -11.42
CA ALA A 355 -17.64 11.69 -12.04
C ALA A 355 -18.35 10.69 -12.96
N ARG A 356 -17.61 9.79 -13.62
CA ARG A 356 -18.20 8.72 -14.43
C ARG A 356 -18.85 7.64 -13.57
N LYS A 357 -18.21 7.26 -12.47
CA LYS A 357 -18.77 6.30 -11.49
C LYS A 357 -19.98 6.89 -10.77
N PHE A 358 -19.85 8.12 -10.36
CA PHE A 358 -20.87 8.84 -9.58
C PHE A 358 -21.21 10.18 -10.23
N PRO A 359 -22.14 10.21 -11.20
CA PRO A 359 -22.53 11.46 -11.88
C PRO A 359 -22.98 12.57 -10.94
N ALA A 360 -23.59 12.22 -9.80
CA ALA A 360 -23.98 13.17 -8.76
C ALA A 360 -22.78 13.87 -8.08
N LEU A 361 -21.58 13.30 -8.16
CA LEU A 361 -20.35 13.89 -7.61
C LEU A 361 -19.55 14.67 -8.65
N LYS A 362 -20.14 14.97 -9.80
CA LYS A 362 -19.48 15.77 -10.82
C LYS A 362 -19.15 17.16 -10.29
N GLY A 363 -17.87 17.53 -10.27
CA GLY A 363 -17.41 18.82 -9.76
C GLY A 363 -17.28 18.91 -8.25
N ILE A 364 -17.40 17.78 -7.53
CA ILE A 364 -17.17 17.77 -6.08
C ILE A 364 -15.75 18.27 -5.74
N PRO A 365 -15.59 19.14 -4.73
CA PRO A 365 -14.28 19.59 -4.27
C PRO A 365 -13.40 18.42 -3.82
N VAL A 366 -12.14 18.43 -4.28
CA VAL A 366 -11.08 17.54 -3.82
C VAL A 366 -10.30 18.28 -2.74
N GLU A 367 -10.29 17.77 -1.52
CA GLU A 367 -9.58 18.40 -0.41
C GLU A 367 -8.15 17.86 -0.22
N HIS A 368 -7.91 16.61 -0.57
CA HIS A 368 -6.59 16.02 -0.49
C HIS A 368 -6.26 15.28 -1.80
N SER A 369 -5.00 15.42 -2.23
CA SER A 369 -4.45 14.61 -3.31
C SER A 369 -2.97 14.37 -3.06
N TRP A 370 -2.46 13.20 -3.47
CA TRP A 370 -1.07 12.86 -3.26
C TRP A 370 -0.58 11.77 -4.21
N TRP A 371 0.73 11.60 -4.22
CA TRP A 371 1.44 10.56 -4.95
C TRP A 371 2.19 9.63 -3.99
N GLY A 372 2.43 8.41 -4.44
CA GLY A 372 3.32 7.46 -3.79
C GLY A 372 3.98 6.53 -4.80
N TRP A 373 5.23 6.21 -4.57
CA TRP A 373 5.95 5.22 -5.35
C TRP A 373 5.50 3.82 -4.95
N VAL A 374 5.20 3.00 -5.95
CA VAL A 374 4.82 1.60 -5.80
C VAL A 374 5.90 0.76 -6.45
N ASP A 375 6.38 -0.24 -5.74
CA ASP A 375 7.25 -1.26 -6.27
C ASP A 375 6.46 -2.25 -7.14
N VAL A 376 6.93 -2.50 -8.35
CA VAL A 376 6.31 -3.47 -9.28
C VAL A 376 7.34 -4.50 -9.69
N SER A 377 7.14 -5.73 -9.24
CA SER A 377 7.92 -6.87 -9.71
C SER A 377 7.52 -7.28 -11.14
N HIS A 378 8.42 -7.94 -11.88
CA HIS A 378 8.20 -8.33 -13.28
C HIS A 378 7.01 -9.27 -13.48
N ASP A 379 6.69 -10.10 -12.50
CA ASP A 379 5.56 -11.04 -12.52
C ASP A 379 4.36 -10.58 -11.67
N MET A 380 4.44 -9.37 -11.11
CA MET A 380 3.40 -8.75 -10.29
C MET A 380 3.11 -9.48 -8.96
N MET A 381 4.05 -10.27 -8.47
CA MET A 381 3.97 -10.96 -7.18
C MET A 381 4.95 -10.38 -6.17
N PRO A 382 4.60 -10.32 -4.88
CA PRO A 382 5.54 -9.92 -3.83
C PRO A 382 6.66 -10.96 -3.69
N ARG A 383 7.83 -10.52 -3.23
CA ARG A 383 8.99 -11.39 -3.05
C ARG A 383 9.70 -11.07 -1.75
N ILE A 384 10.09 -12.13 -1.05
CA ILE A 384 11.08 -12.12 0.00
C ILE A 384 12.20 -13.03 -0.49
N THR A 385 13.41 -12.50 -0.60
CA THR A 385 14.54 -13.24 -1.17
C THR A 385 15.80 -13.04 -0.33
N GLN A 386 16.62 -14.05 -0.28
CA GLN A 386 18.01 -14.00 0.16
C GLN A 386 18.86 -14.39 -1.07
N PRO A 387 19.36 -13.41 -1.83
CA PRO A 387 19.99 -13.66 -3.12
C PRO A 387 21.30 -14.49 -3.02
N ASP A 388 22.03 -14.34 -1.95
CA ASP A 388 23.20 -15.16 -1.63
C ASP A 388 22.99 -15.83 -0.26
N PRO A 389 22.85 -17.17 -0.21
CA PRO A 389 22.67 -17.89 1.05
C PRO A 389 23.83 -17.74 2.04
N LYS A 390 25.00 -17.28 1.58
CA LYS A 390 26.19 -17.04 2.42
C LYS A 390 26.22 -15.63 3.01
N GLU A 391 25.41 -14.72 2.50
CA GLU A 391 25.27 -13.37 3.02
C GLU A 391 23.94 -13.28 3.81
N SER A 392 23.99 -12.81 5.04
CA SER A 392 22.80 -12.60 5.87
C SER A 392 22.08 -11.29 5.48
N VAL A 393 21.76 -11.15 4.17
CA VAL A 393 21.10 -9.97 3.57
C VAL A 393 19.92 -10.40 2.73
#